data_2339cf88d4c09c0f31f758d6a5e85107
#
_entry.id   2339cf88d4c09c0f31f758d6a5e85107
#
_cell.length_a   1.000
_cell.length_b   1.000
_cell.length_c   1.000
_cell.angle_alpha   90.00
_cell.angle_beta   90.00
_cell.angle_gamma   90.00
#
_symmetry.space_group_name_H-M   'P 1'
#
loop_
_entity.id
_entity.type
_entity.pdbx_description
1 polymer ?
#
loop_
_entity_poly.entity_id
_entity_poly.type
_entity_poly.pdbx_seq_one_letter_code
_entity_poly.pdbx_strand_id
1 'polypeptide(L)'
;MSNDSVKQEQINKAVWNACDTFRGTVDPSIYKDYVLTMLFVKYLSDVYQDHYDNYVAEYGDTPELIEELMKNERFVLPNGSGFYALYDQRHEPGNGERIDKALHAIEEANIVKLADVFQDISFNSNKLGDEKQKNEILRHILEDFARPELNLRPSRIGKLDVIGNAYEYLIKNFAATSGKKAGEFYTPPEV
;
A
#
# COMPACT_ATOMS: atom_id res chain seq x y z
N MET A 1 27.63 2.48 0.12
CA MET A 1 26.18 2.68 -0.03
C MET A 1 25.60 3.26 1.24
N SER A 2 24.79 4.30 1.17
CA SER A 2 24.12 4.82 2.34
C SER A 2 23.10 3.79 2.85
N ASN A 3 22.86 3.78 4.17
CA ASN A 3 21.85 2.89 4.78
C ASN A 3 20.46 3.07 4.14
N ASP A 4 20.16 4.26 3.67
CA ASP A 4 18.87 4.61 3.02
C ASP A 4 18.73 4.00 1.62
N SER A 5 19.82 3.93 0.84
CA SER A 5 19.78 3.27 -0.48
C SER A 5 19.54 1.77 -0.37
N VAL A 6 20.12 1.12 0.63
CA VAL A 6 19.90 -0.31 0.90
C VAL A 6 18.45 -0.57 1.32
N LYS A 7 17.91 0.27 2.19
CA LYS A 7 16.49 0.15 2.62
C LYS A 7 15.54 0.32 1.44
N GLN A 8 15.76 1.33 0.58
CA GLN A 8 14.91 1.56 -0.58
C GLN A 8 14.99 0.41 -1.58
N GLU A 9 16.16 -0.14 -1.82
CA GLU A 9 16.34 -1.29 -2.70
C GLU A 9 15.59 -2.53 -2.21
N GLN A 10 15.63 -2.80 -0.91
CA GLN A 10 14.89 -3.90 -0.29
C GLN A 10 13.38 -3.72 -0.45
N ILE A 11 12.89 -2.51 -0.23
CA ILE A 11 11.47 -2.17 -0.40
C ILE A 11 11.06 -2.34 -1.87
N ASN A 12 11.83 -1.79 -2.81
CA ASN A 12 11.56 -1.90 -4.24
C ASN A 12 11.49 -3.36 -4.70
N LYS A 13 12.42 -4.18 -4.23
CA LYS A 13 12.44 -5.62 -4.53
C LYS A 13 11.22 -6.35 -3.95
N ALA A 14 10.84 -6.03 -2.73
CA ALA A 14 9.67 -6.63 -2.09
C ALA A 14 8.37 -6.24 -2.81
N VAL A 15 8.23 -4.98 -3.21
CA VAL A 15 7.09 -4.49 -4.01
C VAL A 15 7.06 -5.16 -5.39
N TRP A 16 8.20 -5.31 -6.04
CA TRP A 16 8.30 -6.04 -7.31
C TRP A 16 7.89 -7.50 -7.18
N ASN A 17 8.31 -8.16 -6.12
CA ASN A 17 7.93 -9.55 -5.84
C ASN A 17 6.42 -9.68 -5.57
N ALA A 18 5.78 -8.69 -4.95
CA ALA A 18 4.34 -8.65 -4.78
C ALA A 18 3.58 -8.64 -6.12
N CYS A 19 4.18 -8.11 -7.17
CA CYS A 19 3.60 -8.17 -8.51
C CYS A 19 3.50 -9.59 -9.06
N ASP A 20 4.33 -10.54 -8.59
CA ASP A 20 4.29 -11.94 -9.03
C ASP A 20 2.95 -12.62 -8.73
N THR A 21 2.25 -12.19 -7.67
CA THR A 21 0.91 -12.67 -7.32
C THR A 21 -0.10 -12.46 -8.45
N PHE A 22 0.05 -11.41 -9.24
CA PHE A 22 -0.84 -11.07 -10.34
C PHE A 22 -0.38 -11.57 -11.71
N ARG A 23 0.90 -11.95 -11.84
CA ARG A 23 1.47 -12.37 -13.13
C ARG A 23 0.78 -13.62 -13.66
N GLY A 24 0.44 -13.58 -14.94
CA GLY A 24 -0.28 -14.67 -15.62
C GLY A 24 -1.79 -14.67 -15.39
N THR A 25 -2.31 -13.88 -14.48
CA THR A 25 -3.75 -13.81 -14.17
C THR A 25 -4.35 -12.46 -14.55
N VAL A 26 -3.61 -11.38 -14.31
CA VAL A 26 -4.06 -10.00 -14.54
C VAL A 26 -3.06 -9.29 -15.45
N ASP A 27 -3.55 -8.40 -16.30
CA ASP A 27 -2.71 -7.60 -17.18
C ASP A 27 -1.78 -6.67 -16.38
N PRO A 28 -0.48 -6.57 -16.74
CA PRO A 28 0.48 -5.70 -16.06
C PRO A 28 0.06 -4.23 -15.97
N SER A 29 -0.65 -3.71 -16.97
CA SER A 29 -1.17 -2.35 -16.95
C SER A 29 -2.20 -2.11 -15.83
N ILE A 30 -2.81 -3.17 -15.36
CA ILE A 30 -3.85 -3.15 -14.33
C ILE A 30 -3.25 -3.42 -12.95
N TYR A 31 -2.45 -4.48 -12.77
CA TYR A 31 -2.04 -4.89 -11.43
C TYR A 31 -1.04 -3.94 -10.76
N LYS A 32 -0.29 -3.14 -11.51
CA LYS A 32 0.59 -2.12 -10.91
C LYS A 32 -0.17 -1.17 -9.99
N ASP A 33 -1.39 -0.77 -10.39
CA ASP A 33 -2.21 0.16 -9.61
C ASP A 33 -2.72 -0.49 -8.31
N TYR A 34 -3.05 -1.78 -8.34
CA TYR A 34 -3.39 -2.55 -7.14
C TYR A 34 -2.21 -2.64 -6.16
N VAL A 35 -1.02 -2.94 -6.67
CA VAL A 35 0.19 -3.02 -5.85
C VAL A 35 0.54 -1.67 -5.24
N LEU A 36 0.50 -0.59 -6.01
CA LEU A 36 0.78 0.77 -5.53
C LEU A 36 -0.25 1.25 -4.51
N THR A 37 -1.52 0.95 -4.73
CA THR A 37 -2.58 1.30 -3.77
C THR A 37 -2.38 0.54 -2.45
N MET A 38 -2.06 -0.73 -2.50
CA MET A 38 -1.77 -1.51 -1.28
C MET A 38 -0.51 -1.01 -0.57
N LEU A 39 0.52 -0.62 -1.30
CA LEU A 39 1.71 0.02 -0.74
C LEU A 39 1.34 1.30 0.02
N PHE A 40 0.47 2.11 -0.55
CA PHE A 40 0.01 3.34 0.10
C PHE A 40 -0.78 3.06 1.39
N VAL A 41 -1.70 2.11 1.36
CA VAL A 41 -2.46 1.69 2.56
C VAL A 41 -1.52 1.15 3.64
N LYS A 42 -0.54 0.34 3.25
CA LYS A 42 0.47 -0.18 4.17
C LYS A 42 1.30 0.95 4.79
N TYR A 43 1.73 1.92 3.98
CA TYR A 43 2.45 3.10 4.46
C TYR A 43 1.63 3.91 5.46
N LEU A 44 0.38 4.24 5.15
CA LEU A 44 -0.50 4.96 6.08
C LEU A 44 -0.66 4.22 7.41
N SER A 45 -0.82 2.90 7.34
CA SER A 45 -0.99 2.06 8.54
C SER A 45 0.27 2.00 9.39
N ASP A 46 1.44 1.92 8.75
CA ASP A 46 2.72 1.91 9.46
C ASP A 46 3.04 3.28 10.09
N VAL A 47 2.75 4.37 9.40
CA VAL A 47 2.88 5.73 9.95
C VAL A 47 1.95 5.92 11.16
N TYR A 48 0.70 5.50 11.02
CA TYR A 48 -0.26 5.57 12.11
C TYR A 48 0.22 4.80 13.34
N GLN A 49 0.65 3.57 13.17
CA GLN A 49 1.11 2.73 14.27
C GLN A 49 2.35 3.30 14.94
N ASP A 50 3.28 3.83 14.15
CA ASP A 50 4.51 4.45 14.67
C ASP A 50 4.19 5.68 15.54
N HIS A 51 3.28 6.54 15.09
CA HIS A 51 2.84 7.70 15.85
C HIS A 51 2.08 7.29 17.12
N TYR A 52 1.20 6.31 17.00
CA TYR A 52 0.46 5.77 18.15
C TYR A 52 1.42 5.24 19.22
N ASP A 53 2.37 4.41 18.84
CA ASP A 53 3.35 3.84 19.76
C ASP A 53 4.21 4.93 20.43
N ASN A 54 4.59 5.98 19.69
CA ASN A 54 5.32 7.13 20.24
C ASN A 54 4.48 7.90 21.26
N TYR A 55 3.20 8.12 21.00
CA TYR A 55 2.31 8.77 21.98
C TYR A 55 2.11 7.92 23.24
N VAL A 56 1.97 6.60 23.08
CA VAL A 56 1.92 5.69 24.24
C VAL A 56 3.20 5.77 25.06
N ALA A 57 4.36 5.81 24.40
CA ALA A 57 5.65 5.92 25.09
C ALA A 57 5.81 7.26 25.84
N GLU A 58 5.26 8.36 25.28
CA GLU A 58 5.37 9.70 25.86
C GLU A 58 4.33 9.96 26.95
N TYR A 59 3.07 9.57 26.76
CA TYR A 59 1.95 9.93 27.62
C TYR A 59 1.40 8.77 28.45
N GLY A 60 1.96 7.56 28.26
CA GLY A 60 1.46 6.35 28.92
C GLY A 60 0.17 5.83 28.25
N ASP A 61 -0.43 4.81 28.85
CA ASP A 61 -1.67 4.19 28.36
C ASP A 61 -2.88 5.04 28.76
N THR A 62 -3.10 6.11 28.01
CA THR A 62 -4.23 7.04 28.15
C THR A 62 -5.00 7.09 26.83
N PRO A 63 -5.89 6.11 26.55
CA PRO A 63 -6.50 5.93 25.22
C PRO A 63 -7.21 7.18 24.70
N GLU A 64 -7.95 7.90 25.55
CA GLU A 64 -8.71 9.08 25.13
C GLU A 64 -7.80 10.23 24.68
N LEU A 65 -6.67 10.44 25.37
CA LEU A 65 -5.71 11.47 24.99
C LEU A 65 -5.00 11.09 23.68
N ILE A 66 -4.58 9.84 23.55
CA ILE A 66 -3.89 9.36 22.35
C ILE A 66 -4.82 9.45 21.13
N GLU A 67 -6.09 9.04 21.29
CA GLU A 67 -7.08 9.14 20.22
C GLU A 67 -7.28 10.59 19.77
N GLU A 68 -7.31 11.54 20.69
CA GLU A 68 -7.43 12.96 20.37
C GLU A 68 -6.17 13.48 19.64
N LEU A 69 -4.98 13.08 20.07
CA LEU A 69 -3.73 13.44 19.39
C LEU A 69 -3.66 12.85 17.97
N MET A 70 -4.11 11.62 17.80
CA MET A 70 -4.13 10.95 16.48
C MET A 70 -5.08 11.63 15.48
N LYS A 71 -6.14 12.27 15.93
CA LYS A 71 -7.04 13.05 15.05
C LYS A 71 -6.35 14.25 14.41
N ASN A 72 -5.28 14.77 15.00
CA ASN A 72 -4.53 15.92 14.51
C ASN A 72 -3.33 15.54 13.62
N GLU A 73 -3.11 14.25 13.41
CA GLU A 73 -2.05 13.78 12.52
C GLU A 73 -2.34 14.13 11.05
N ARG A 74 -1.27 14.12 10.23
CA ARG A 74 -1.37 14.45 8.79
C ARG A 74 -2.41 13.61 8.07
N PHE A 75 -2.53 12.34 8.42
CA PHE A 75 -3.53 11.42 7.90
C PHE A 75 -4.26 10.75 9.06
N VAL A 76 -5.57 10.69 8.95
CA VAL A 76 -6.43 9.97 9.88
C VAL A 76 -6.70 8.57 9.31
N LEU A 77 -6.52 7.54 10.12
CA LEU A 77 -6.83 6.16 9.76
C LEU A 77 -8.06 5.71 10.55
N PRO A 78 -9.25 5.61 9.92
CA PRO A 78 -10.44 5.14 10.62
C PRO A 78 -10.24 3.72 11.17
N ASN A 79 -10.84 3.45 12.31
CA ASN A 79 -10.74 2.14 12.94
C ASN A 79 -11.25 1.03 12.00
N GLY A 80 -10.47 -0.04 11.87
CA GLY A 80 -10.79 -1.16 10.98
C GLY A 80 -10.49 -0.95 9.50
N SER A 81 -10.01 0.23 9.09
CA SER A 81 -9.68 0.54 7.68
C SER A 81 -8.20 0.37 7.32
N GLY A 82 -7.34 0.11 8.29
CA GLY A 82 -5.91 -0.04 8.08
C GLY A 82 -5.51 -1.42 7.53
N PHE A 83 -4.27 -1.48 7.06
CA PHE A 83 -3.69 -2.71 6.50
C PHE A 83 -3.80 -3.91 7.46
N TYR A 84 -3.49 -3.72 8.72
CA TYR A 84 -3.46 -4.83 9.69
C TYR A 84 -4.84 -5.42 9.96
N ALA A 85 -5.88 -4.59 9.99
CA ALA A 85 -7.26 -5.07 10.10
C ALA A 85 -7.69 -5.89 8.87
N LEU A 86 -7.26 -5.49 7.68
CA LEU A 86 -7.47 -6.24 6.44
C LEU A 86 -6.68 -7.55 6.44
N TYR A 87 -5.45 -7.52 6.89
CA TYR A 87 -4.58 -8.70 6.99
C TYR A 87 -5.15 -9.75 7.94
N ASP A 88 -5.64 -9.34 9.10
CA ASP A 88 -6.21 -10.25 10.10
C ASP A 88 -7.42 -11.02 9.55
N GLN A 89 -8.19 -10.41 8.66
CA GLN A 89 -9.38 -10.99 8.04
C GLN A 89 -9.12 -11.65 6.67
N ARG A 90 -7.87 -11.78 6.24
CA ARG A 90 -7.51 -12.22 4.89
C ARG A 90 -8.01 -13.61 4.48
N HIS A 91 -8.28 -14.47 5.45
CA HIS A 91 -8.81 -15.81 5.21
C HIS A 91 -10.34 -15.85 5.09
N GLU A 92 -11.01 -14.76 5.47
CA GLU A 92 -12.46 -14.63 5.34
C GLU A 92 -12.87 -14.32 3.90
N PRO A 93 -14.05 -14.75 3.46
CA PRO A 93 -14.54 -14.36 2.14
C PRO A 93 -14.78 -12.86 2.06
N GLY A 94 -14.74 -12.30 0.85
CA GLY A 94 -15.05 -10.90 0.60
C GLY A 94 -13.90 -9.93 0.84
N ASN A 95 -12.65 -10.34 0.66
CA ASN A 95 -11.48 -9.46 0.77
C ASN A 95 -11.61 -8.21 -0.12
N GLY A 96 -12.08 -8.36 -1.35
CA GLY A 96 -12.21 -7.23 -2.28
C GLY A 96 -13.17 -6.17 -1.77
N GLU A 97 -14.32 -6.55 -1.27
CA GLU A 97 -15.30 -5.64 -0.70
C GLU A 97 -14.77 -4.95 0.57
N ARG A 98 -14.08 -5.70 1.44
CA ARG A 98 -13.48 -5.11 2.65
C ARG A 98 -12.40 -4.08 2.33
N ILE A 99 -11.56 -4.37 1.34
CA ILE A 99 -10.52 -3.44 0.90
C ILE A 99 -11.16 -2.18 0.32
N ASP A 100 -12.14 -2.32 -0.56
CA ASP A 100 -12.83 -1.16 -1.14
C ASP A 100 -13.52 -0.29 -0.06
N LYS A 101 -14.15 -0.89 0.92
CA LYS A 101 -14.72 -0.17 2.07
C LYS A 101 -13.65 0.56 2.89
N ALA A 102 -12.51 -0.07 3.10
CA ALA A 102 -11.39 0.55 3.82
C ALA A 102 -10.83 1.75 3.05
N LEU A 103 -10.63 1.63 1.74
CA LEU A 103 -10.18 2.74 0.88
C LEU A 103 -11.16 3.91 0.92
N HIS A 104 -12.45 3.64 0.84
CA HIS A 104 -13.49 4.67 0.92
C HIS A 104 -13.48 5.38 2.28
N ALA A 105 -13.38 4.63 3.38
CA ALA A 105 -13.27 5.21 4.72
C ALA A 105 -12.02 6.08 4.90
N ILE A 106 -10.88 5.65 4.36
CA ILE A 106 -9.63 6.41 4.39
C ILE A 106 -9.78 7.71 3.58
N GLU A 107 -10.38 7.65 2.40
CA GLU A 107 -10.63 8.82 1.56
C GLU A 107 -11.56 9.82 2.24
N GLU A 108 -12.69 9.37 2.79
CA GLU A 108 -13.64 10.24 3.51
C GLU A 108 -13.00 10.93 4.71
N ALA A 109 -12.23 10.20 5.51
CA ALA A 109 -11.55 10.76 6.69
C ALA A 109 -10.45 11.76 6.33
N ASN A 110 -9.97 11.75 5.09
CA ASN A 110 -8.88 12.59 4.60
C ASN A 110 -9.27 13.34 3.30
N ILE A 111 -10.52 13.71 3.17
CA ILE A 111 -11.10 14.22 1.92
C ILE A 111 -10.34 15.41 1.33
N VAL A 112 -9.78 16.28 2.15
CA VAL A 112 -9.01 17.45 1.69
C VAL A 112 -7.72 17.04 0.95
N LYS A 113 -7.12 15.92 1.35
CA LYS A 113 -5.83 15.45 0.80
C LYS A 113 -5.96 14.30 -0.19
N LEU A 114 -7.00 13.48 -0.04
CA LEU A 114 -7.15 12.23 -0.76
C LEU A 114 -8.42 12.15 -1.62
N ALA A 115 -9.10 13.27 -1.85
CA ALA A 115 -10.28 13.28 -2.72
C ALA A 115 -9.96 12.63 -4.07
N ASP A 116 -10.78 11.68 -4.49
CA ASP A 116 -10.71 10.98 -5.78
C ASP A 116 -9.44 10.14 -6.03
N VAL A 117 -8.57 9.95 -5.02
CA VAL A 117 -7.33 9.17 -5.17
C VAL A 117 -7.60 7.70 -5.51
N PHE A 118 -8.71 7.14 -5.01
CA PHE A 118 -9.08 5.74 -5.21
C PHE A 118 -10.28 5.53 -6.14
N GLN A 119 -10.77 6.58 -6.80
CA GLN A 119 -12.03 6.51 -7.57
C GLN A 119 -12.01 5.50 -8.73
N ASP A 120 -10.84 5.30 -9.35
CA ASP A 120 -10.69 4.47 -10.54
C ASP A 120 -10.22 3.04 -10.23
N ILE A 121 -10.12 2.68 -8.96
CA ILE A 121 -9.65 1.36 -8.54
C ILE A 121 -10.70 0.65 -7.69
N SER A 122 -10.94 -0.62 -8.00
CA SER A 122 -11.76 -1.51 -7.17
C SER A 122 -11.09 -2.87 -7.02
N PHE A 123 -10.85 -3.25 -5.78
CA PHE A 123 -10.35 -4.59 -5.43
C PHE A 123 -11.45 -5.65 -5.51
N ASN A 124 -12.71 -5.25 -5.62
CA ASN A 124 -13.84 -6.14 -5.84
C ASN A 124 -14.20 -6.32 -7.33
N SER A 125 -13.34 -5.87 -8.22
CA SER A 125 -13.54 -5.95 -9.66
C SER A 125 -13.39 -7.38 -10.21
N ASN A 126 -14.20 -7.73 -11.20
CA ASN A 126 -14.07 -8.98 -11.96
C ASN A 126 -12.78 -9.06 -12.80
N LYS A 127 -12.05 -7.95 -12.96
CA LYS A 127 -10.71 -7.94 -13.57
C LYS A 127 -9.71 -8.81 -12.82
N LEU A 128 -9.97 -9.10 -11.54
CA LEU A 128 -9.14 -9.97 -10.71
C LEU A 128 -9.58 -11.44 -10.74
N GLY A 129 -10.54 -11.79 -11.59
CA GLY A 129 -11.08 -13.14 -11.73
C GLY A 129 -12.43 -13.32 -11.01
N ASP A 130 -12.85 -14.58 -10.87
CA ASP A 130 -14.04 -14.92 -10.10
C ASP A 130 -13.86 -14.68 -8.59
N GLU A 131 -14.89 -14.86 -7.78
CA GLU A 131 -14.84 -14.61 -6.33
C GLU A 131 -13.75 -15.42 -5.62
N LYS A 132 -13.54 -16.66 -6.00
CA LYS A 132 -12.54 -17.52 -5.40
C LYS A 132 -11.12 -17.06 -5.77
N GLN A 133 -10.87 -16.82 -7.05
CA GLN A 133 -9.58 -16.33 -7.55
C GLN A 133 -9.24 -14.97 -6.95
N LYS A 134 -10.20 -14.05 -6.98
CA LYS A 134 -10.07 -12.72 -6.40
C LYS A 134 -9.70 -12.79 -4.92
N ASN A 135 -10.41 -13.59 -4.15
CA ASN A 135 -10.15 -13.72 -2.72
C ASN A 135 -8.76 -14.31 -2.43
N GLU A 136 -8.32 -15.29 -3.22
CA GLU A 136 -6.97 -15.86 -3.11
C GLU A 136 -5.88 -14.86 -3.47
N ILE A 137 -6.03 -14.14 -4.59
CA ILE A 137 -5.07 -13.11 -5.03
C ILE A 137 -4.93 -12.02 -3.96
N LEU A 138 -6.04 -11.53 -3.42
CA LEU A 138 -6.02 -10.48 -2.42
C LEU A 138 -5.46 -10.94 -1.07
N ARG A 139 -5.72 -12.20 -0.69
CA ARG A 139 -5.06 -12.81 0.46
C ARG A 139 -3.54 -12.84 0.29
N HIS A 140 -3.06 -13.28 -0.87
CA HIS A 140 -1.63 -13.34 -1.16
C HIS A 140 -0.97 -11.95 -1.16
N ILE A 141 -1.61 -10.93 -1.72
CA ILE A 141 -1.05 -9.58 -1.69
C ILE A 141 -0.97 -9.02 -0.27
N LEU A 142 -1.97 -9.29 0.58
CA LEU A 142 -1.91 -8.92 1.98
C LEU A 142 -0.77 -9.65 2.72
N GLU A 143 -0.55 -10.91 2.43
CA GLU A 143 0.57 -11.68 3.00
C GLU A 143 1.93 -11.16 2.51
N ASP A 144 2.05 -10.79 1.25
CA ASP A 144 3.27 -10.20 0.69
C ASP A 144 3.62 -8.87 1.36
N PHE A 145 2.63 -8.01 1.58
CA PHE A 145 2.84 -6.71 2.23
C PHE A 145 3.05 -6.79 3.74
N ALA A 146 2.73 -7.92 4.37
CA ALA A 146 3.00 -8.15 5.79
C ALA A 146 4.45 -8.57 6.07
N ARG A 147 5.28 -8.77 5.05
CA ARG A 147 6.69 -9.17 5.22
C ARG A 147 7.51 -8.09 5.93
N PRO A 148 8.50 -8.49 6.74
CA PRO A 148 9.34 -7.54 7.48
C PRO A 148 10.07 -6.50 6.61
N GLU A 149 10.41 -6.86 5.37
CA GLU A 149 11.05 -5.95 4.39
C GLU A 149 10.17 -4.75 4.06
N LEU A 150 8.86 -4.89 4.17
CA LEU A 150 7.87 -3.83 3.96
C LEU A 150 7.38 -3.18 5.26
N ASN A 151 8.22 -3.12 6.27
CA ASN A 151 8.00 -2.26 7.42
C ASN A 151 8.35 -0.82 7.04
N LEU A 152 7.32 0.01 6.87
CA LEU A 152 7.42 1.38 6.37
C LEU A 152 7.27 2.44 7.47
N ARG A 153 7.47 2.05 8.73
CA ARG A 153 7.40 2.98 9.86
C ARG A 153 8.46 4.08 9.73
N PRO A 154 8.12 5.35 9.98
CA PRO A 154 9.08 6.45 9.93
C PRO A 154 10.31 6.25 10.81
N SER A 155 10.16 5.61 11.96
CA SER A 155 11.26 5.23 12.85
C SER A 155 12.30 4.30 12.18
N ARG A 156 11.89 3.55 11.16
CA ARG A 156 12.75 2.65 10.39
C ARG A 156 13.25 3.27 9.09
N ILE A 157 12.36 3.89 8.31
CA ILE A 157 12.69 4.40 6.96
C ILE A 157 13.22 5.83 6.97
N GLY A 158 13.06 6.57 8.06
CA GLY A 158 13.46 7.97 8.14
C GLY A 158 12.67 8.86 7.19
N LYS A 159 13.40 9.69 6.42
CA LYS A 159 12.82 10.64 5.47
C LYS A 159 12.74 10.12 4.02
N LEU A 160 12.85 8.81 3.82
CA LEU A 160 12.74 8.23 2.47
C LEU A 160 11.36 8.48 1.87
N ASP A 161 11.34 8.94 0.63
CA ASP A 161 10.13 8.96 -0.18
C ASP A 161 9.88 7.57 -0.77
N VAL A 162 9.41 6.67 0.08
CA VAL A 162 9.21 5.26 -0.26
C VAL A 162 8.21 5.09 -1.40
N ILE A 163 7.13 5.85 -1.36
CA ILE A 163 6.05 5.74 -2.35
C ILE A 163 6.52 6.23 -3.71
N GLY A 164 7.12 7.44 -3.77
CA GLY A 164 7.63 7.99 -5.02
C GLY A 164 8.73 7.12 -5.65
N ASN A 165 9.68 6.67 -4.84
CA ASN A 165 10.77 5.82 -5.31
C ASN A 165 10.28 4.43 -5.78
N ALA A 166 9.33 3.82 -5.09
CA ALA A 166 8.75 2.54 -5.49
C ALA A 166 7.93 2.69 -6.78
N TYR A 167 7.19 3.78 -6.92
CA TYR A 167 6.45 4.10 -8.15
C TYR A 167 7.38 4.18 -9.36
N GLU A 168 8.46 4.97 -9.27
CA GLU A 168 9.46 5.07 -10.34
C GLU A 168 10.11 3.72 -10.66
N TYR A 169 10.46 2.95 -9.65
CA TYR A 169 11.04 1.63 -9.82
C TYR A 169 10.10 0.69 -10.58
N LEU A 170 8.82 0.64 -10.21
CA LEU A 170 7.84 -0.19 -10.87
C LEU A 170 7.65 0.22 -12.34
N ILE A 171 7.51 1.52 -12.61
CA ILE A 171 7.37 2.02 -13.98
C ILE A 171 8.57 1.61 -14.85
N LYS A 172 9.79 1.79 -14.37
CA LYS A 172 11.00 1.38 -15.08
C LYS A 172 11.02 -0.12 -15.40
N ASN A 173 10.66 -0.95 -14.44
CA ASN A 173 10.68 -2.40 -14.61
C ASN A 173 9.54 -2.88 -15.51
N PHE A 174 8.35 -2.28 -15.44
CA PHE A 174 7.28 -2.59 -16.38
C PHE A 174 7.60 -2.15 -17.79
N ALA A 175 8.19 -0.98 -17.99
CA ALA A 175 8.64 -0.51 -19.28
C ALA A 175 9.70 -1.46 -19.90
N ALA A 176 10.67 -1.90 -19.11
CA ALA A 176 11.69 -2.85 -19.55
C ALA A 176 11.10 -4.22 -19.94
N THR A 177 10.06 -4.67 -19.26
CA THR A 177 9.38 -5.94 -19.53
C THR A 177 8.41 -5.83 -20.71
N SER A 178 7.73 -4.69 -20.85
CA SER A 178 6.78 -4.40 -21.96
C SER A 178 7.47 -3.90 -23.22
N GLY A 179 8.66 -3.29 -23.10
CA GLY A 179 9.43 -2.71 -24.22
C GLY A 179 9.88 -3.72 -25.26
N LYS A 180 9.80 -5.02 -24.95
CA LYS A 180 9.94 -6.10 -25.92
C LYS A 180 8.67 -6.36 -26.74
N LYS A 181 7.51 -5.76 -26.35
CA LYS A 181 6.22 -5.94 -27.02
C LYS A 181 5.60 -4.67 -27.63
N ALA A 182 5.92 -3.47 -27.11
CA ALA A 182 5.48 -2.20 -27.70
C ALA A 182 6.22 -1.03 -27.03
N GLY A 183 7.19 -0.43 -27.71
CA GLY A 183 8.06 0.62 -27.19
C GLY A 183 7.42 1.97 -26.87
N GLU A 184 6.22 2.01 -26.27
CA GLU A 184 5.43 3.24 -26.21
C GLU A 184 5.09 3.75 -24.79
N PHE A 185 5.56 3.10 -23.69
CA PHE A 185 5.07 3.45 -22.36
C PHE A 185 6.08 4.09 -21.41
N TYR A 186 7.28 4.40 -21.85
CA TYR A 186 8.29 5.04 -21.03
C TYR A 186 8.54 6.47 -21.46
N THR A 187 8.12 7.43 -20.63
CA THR A 187 8.63 8.79 -20.70
C THR A 187 9.82 8.87 -19.76
N PRO A 188 11.05 9.15 -20.24
CA PRO A 188 12.20 9.33 -19.35
C PRO A 188 11.93 10.44 -18.35
N PRO A 189 12.46 10.35 -17.12
CA PRO A 189 12.35 11.42 -16.14
C PRO A 189 13.33 12.54 -16.52
N GLU A 190 13.18 13.09 -17.71
CA GLU A 190 13.87 14.31 -18.08
C GLU A 190 12.92 15.48 -17.95
N VAL A 191 13.39 16.36 -17.13
CA VAL A 191 12.94 17.73 -16.85
C VAL A 191 12.06 17.85 -15.66
#